data_14af0caf07cf79d664c050b76b0b5cbc
#
_entry.id   14af0caf07cf79d664c050b76b0b5cbc
#
_cell.length_a   1.000
_cell.length_b   1.000
_cell.length_c   1.000
_cell.angle_alpha   90.00
_cell.angle_beta   90.00
_cell.angle_gamma   90.00
#
_symmetry.space_group_name_H-M   'P 1'
#
loop_
_entity.id
_entity.type
_entity.pdbx_description
1 polymer ?
#
loop_
_entity_poly.entity_id
_entity_poly.type
_entity_poly.pdbx_seq_one_letter_code
_entity_poly.pdbx_strand_id
1 'polypeptide(L)'
;MKRVLLFFSFLLCGFILQAQKVGLVLSGGGAKGMTHIGIIRALEENNIPIDYITGTSMGAIIGSLYAMGYSPDDMEALLRSPDFKRWYSGKVEPKYEYYFKKNRPSPEFFNIRFAFRDSLHIKPQILPTSMVNPIQMNLVFVELFARATAACGGNFNKLFVPFRCIASDVYNKKPLVLSKGDLGDAVRASMSFPFVFKPIEIDSTLAYDGGIYNNFPTDVMREDFHPDVIIGSVVAANPGKPKENDLMSQLENMIMQKTDYSIPDSLGIVMTFKYDDVNLLDFDRLQELHDIGYNRTLNMMDSIKSRVHRRVNADNVRLRRLVFRSNLPQ
;
A
#
# COMPACT_ATOMS: atom_id res chain seq x y z
N MET A 1 49.99 -9.52 -32.58
CA MET A 1 48.68 -9.01 -32.99
C MET A 1 47.51 -9.92 -32.63
N LYS A 2 47.48 -11.23 -32.92
CA LYS A 2 46.37 -12.13 -32.58
C LYS A 2 46.02 -12.23 -31.08
N ARG A 3 47.00 -12.17 -30.16
CA ARG A 3 46.80 -12.21 -28.71
C ARG A 3 46.22 -10.91 -28.14
N VAL A 4 46.49 -9.77 -28.76
CA VAL A 4 45.96 -8.46 -28.37
C VAL A 4 44.49 -8.33 -28.81
N LEU A 5 44.12 -8.89 -29.98
CA LEU A 5 42.75 -8.95 -30.47
C LEU A 5 41.86 -9.83 -29.57
N LEU A 6 42.40 -10.95 -29.06
CA LEU A 6 41.66 -11.82 -28.12
C LEU A 6 41.43 -11.12 -26.77
N PHE A 7 42.36 -10.33 -26.29
CA PHE A 7 42.21 -9.57 -25.05
C PHE A 7 41.19 -8.43 -25.18
N PHE A 8 41.15 -7.76 -26.32
CA PHE A 8 40.13 -6.74 -26.63
C PHE A 8 38.77 -7.34 -26.84
N SER A 9 38.63 -8.55 -27.42
CA SER A 9 37.39 -9.28 -27.55
C SER A 9 36.81 -9.71 -26.19
N PHE A 10 37.67 -10.08 -25.23
CA PHE A 10 37.24 -10.40 -23.85
C PHE A 10 36.85 -9.13 -23.05
N LEU A 11 37.47 -7.99 -23.33
CA LEU A 11 37.10 -6.71 -22.71
C LEU A 11 35.77 -6.16 -23.23
N LEU A 12 35.42 -6.44 -24.48
CA LEU A 12 34.11 -6.06 -25.06
C LEU A 12 32.95 -6.98 -24.61
N CYS A 13 33.23 -8.21 -24.20
CA CYS A 13 32.23 -9.11 -23.59
C CYS A 13 31.92 -8.78 -22.14
N GLY A 14 32.64 -7.86 -21.52
CA GLY A 14 32.40 -7.36 -20.17
C GLY A 14 31.31 -6.28 -20.10
N PHE A 15 30.44 -6.11 -21.10
CA PHE A 15 29.18 -5.43 -20.91
C PHE A 15 28.40 -6.26 -19.89
N ILE A 16 28.43 -5.80 -18.64
CA ILE A 16 27.58 -6.26 -17.57
C ILE A 16 26.15 -6.29 -18.16
N LEU A 17 25.65 -7.48 -18.48
CA LEU A 17 24.26 -7.71 -18.78
C LEU A 17 23.51 -7.34 -17.48
N GLN A 18 23.23 -6.06 -17.33
CA GLN A 18 22.44 -5.59 -16.19
C GLN A 18 21.09 -6.27 -16.30
N ALA A 19 20.81 -7.16 -15.36
CA ALA A 19 19.58 -7.92 -15.37
C ALA A 19 18.39 -6.95 -15.30
N GLN A 20 17.49 -7.04 -16.27
CA GLN A 20 16.29 -6.21 -16.37
C GLN A 20 15.59 -6.06 -15.02
N LYS A 21 15.30 -4.83 -14.60
CA LYS A 21 14.64 -4.49 -13.34
C LYS A 21 13.16 -4.20 -13.58
N VAL A 22 12.31 -4.77 -12.74
CA VAL A 22 10.86 -4.66 -12.85
C VAL A 22 10.29 -3.96 -11.61
N GLY A 23 9.60 -2.85 -11.84
CA GLY A 23 8.87 -2.11 -10.81
C GLY A 23 7.38 -2.48 -10.82
N LEU A 24 6.80 -2.66 -9.65
CA LEU A 24 5.35 -2.87 -9.46
C LEU A 24 4.75 -1.63 -8.79
N VAL A 25 3.77 -1.01 -9.46
CA VAL A 25 3.05 0.17 -8.97
C VAL A 25 1.61 -0.21 -8.62
N LEU A 26 1.23 0.04 -7.37
CA LEU A 26 -0.06 -0.34 -6.81
C LEU A 26 -0.86 0.89 -6.40
N SER A 27 -2.03 1.11 -7.03
CA SER A 27 -2.89 2.23 -6.68
C SER A 27 -3.60 2.03 -5.33
N GLY A 28 -4.05 3.12 -4.73
CA GLY A 28 -5.06 3.07 -3.68
C GLY A 28 -6.42 2.64 -4.22
N GLY A 29 -7.37 2.38 -3.32
CA GLY A 29 -8.74 2.01 -3.70
C GLY A 29 -9.52 1.26 -2.61
N GLY A 30 -9.09 1.30 -1.36
CA GLY A 30 -9.74 0.60 -0.25
C GLY A 30 -9.84 -0.90 -0.50
N ALA A 31 -10.99 -1.53 -0.23
CA ALA A 31 -11.19 -2.97 -0.40
C ALA A 31 -10.84 -3.48 -1.81
N LYS A 32 -11.02 -2.66 -2.84
CA LYS A 32 -10.64 -3.00 -4.22
C LYS A 32 -9.15 -3.37 -4.36
N GLY A 33 -8.31 -2.84 -3.48
CA GLY A 33 -6.86 -3.16 -3.45
C GLY A 33 -6.54 -4.62 -3.11
N MET A 34 -7.50 -5.41 -2.65
CA MET A 34 -7.31 -6.86 -2.49
C MET A 34 -7.01 -7.56 -3.82
N THR A 35 -7.41 -6.97 -4.94
CA THR A 35 -7.05 -7.37 -6.30
C THR A 35 -5.53 -7.47 -6.50
N HIS A 36 -4.75 -6.62 -5.83
CA HIS A 36 -3.29 -6.61 -5.94
C HIS A 36 -2.65 -7.93 -5.48
N ILE A 37 -3.27 -8.65 -4.53
CA ILE A 37 -2.76 -9.95 -4.05
C ILE A 37 -2.81 -10.97 -5.19
N GLY A 38 -3.93 -11.06 -5.89
CA GLY A 38 -4.09 -11.96 -7.04
C GLY A 38 -3.09 -11.65 -8.17
N ILE A 39 -2.83 -10.36 -8.41
CA ILE A 39 -1.83 -9.91 -9.38
C ILE A 39 -0.43 -10.39 -8.98
N ILE A 40 -0.02 -10.14 -7.73
CA ILE A 40 1.29 -10.56 -7.22
C ILE A 40 1.44 -12.08 -7.31
N ARG A 41 0.40 -12.85 -6.94
CA ARG A 41 0.37 -14.31 -7.06
C ARG A 41 0.61 -14.75 -8.50
N ALA A 42 -0.15 -14.21 -9.44
CA ALA A 42 -0.02 -14.57 -10.85
C ALA A 42 1.36 -14.21 -11.43
N LEU A 43 1.96 -13.09 -11.01
CA LEU A 43 3.31 -12.71 -11.42
C LEU A 43 4.36 -13.68 -10.87
N GLU A 44 4.31 -14.03 -9.57
CA GLU A 44 5.25 -14.99 -8.97
C GLU A 44 5.15 -16.38 -9.61
N GLU A 45 3.94 -16.92 -9.77
CA GLU A 45 3.71 -18.24 -10.37
C GLU A 45 4.18 -18.32 -11.82
N ASN A 46 4.20 -17.18 -12.53
CA ASN A 46 4.72 -17.08 -13.88
C ASN A 46 6.19 -16.64 -13.97
N ASN A 47 6.90 -16.68 -12.84
CA ASN A 47 8.33 -16.33 -12.74
C ASN A 47 8.65 -14.89 -13.17
N ILE A 48 7.68 -13.98 -13.07
CA ILE A 48 7.88 -12.55 -13.31
C ILE A 48 8.50 -11.92 -12.06
N PRO A 49 9.69 -11.29 -12.18
CA PRO A 49 10.34 -10.67 -11.04
C PRO A 49 9.61 -9.41 -10.58
N ILE A 50 9.71 -9.12 -9.28
CA ILE A 50 9.31 -7.85 -8.67
C ILE A 50 10.53 -7.34 -7.92
N ASP A 51 11.21 -6.31 -8.48
CA ASP A 51 12.44 -5.77 -7.91
C ASP A 51 12.19 -4.54 -7.04
N TYR A 52 11.13 -3.77 -7.35
CA TYR A 52 10.76 -2.54 -6.65
C TYR A 52 9.24 -2.45 -6.53
N ILE A 53 8.77 -1.83 -5.46
CA ILE A 53 7.33 -1.58 -5.26
C ILE A 53 7.12 -0.13 -4.85
N THR A 54 6.14 0.52 -5.48
CA THR A 54 5.55 1.76 -4.98
C THR A 54 4.05 1.57 -4.80
N GLY A 55 3.49 2.17 -3.76
CA GLY A 55 2.06 2.01 -3.50
C GLY A 55 1.45 3.17 -2.73
N THR A 56 0.14 3.32 -2.86
CA THR A 56 -0.67 4.31 -2.15
C THR A 56 -1.83 3.62 -1.44
N SER A 57 -2.14 4.02 -0.21
CA SER A 57 -3.30 3.51 0.55
C SER A 57 -3.30 1.97 0.64
N MET A 58 -4.33 1.28 0.15
CA MET A 58 -4.34 -0.19 0.13
C MET A 58 -3.19 -0.76 -0.70
N GLY A 59 -2.77 -0.08 -1.79
CA GLY A 59 -1.57 -0.47 -2.53
C GLY A 59 -0.29 -0.37 -1.69
N ALA A 60 -0.22 0.58 -0.75
CA ALA A 60 0.88 0.66 0.21
C ALA A 60 0.82 -0.47 1.24
N ILE A 61 -0.37 -0.86 1.71
CA ILE A 61 -0.54 -1.98 2.63
C ILE A 61 -0.07 -3.28 1.95
N ILE A 62 -0.61 -3.62 0.80
CA ILE A 62 -0.24 -4.86 0.08
C ILE A 62 1.23 -4.83 -0.36
N GLY A 63 1.69 -3.68 -0.87
CA GLY A 63 3.09 -3.50 -1.29
C GLY A 63 4.07 -3.65 -0.13
N SER A 64 3.78 -3.09 1.05
CA SER A 64 4.63 -3.21 2.23
C SER A 64 4.64 -4.63 2.81
N LEU A 65 3.49 -5.32 2.83
CA LEU A 65 3.44 -6.73 3.22
C LEU A 65 4.37 -7.57 2.33
N TYR A 66 4.31 -7.39 1.02
CA TYR A 66 5.23 -8.05 0.11
C TYR A 66 6.69 -7.64 0.35
N ALA A 67 6.94 -6.35 0.51
CA ALA A 67 8.27 -5.80 0.73
C ALA A 67 8.93 -6.29 2.03
N MET A 68 8.14 -6.67 3.04
CA MET A 68 8.65 -7.30 4.26
C MET A 68 8.61 -8.84 4.25
N GLY A 69 8.40 -9.43 3.07
CA GLY A 69 8.54 -10.88 2.84
C GLY A 69 7.30 -11.70 3.11
N TYR A 70 6.10 -11.12 3.08
CA TYR A 70 4.86 -11.89 3.06
C TYR A 70 4.64 -12.51 1.67
N SER A 71 4.24 -13.77 1.65
CA SER A 71 3.75 -14.41 0.43
C SER A 71 2.30 -13.99 0.14
N PRO A 72 1.79 -14.20 -1.08
CA PRO A 72 0.37 -14.03 -1.36
C PRO A 72 -0.53 -14.82 -0.40
N ASP A 73 -0.14 -16.03 -0.02
CA ASP A 73 -0.87 -16.86 0.96
C ASP A 73 -0.87 -16.23 2.36
N ASP A 74 0.28 -15.71 2.82
CA ASP A 74 0.38 -15.01 4.10
C ASP A 74 -0.51 -13.76 4.12
N MET A 75 -0.56 -13.00 3.00
CA MET A 75 -1.40 -11.81 2.88
C MET A 75 -2.89 -12.16 2.93
N GLU A 76 -3.31 -13.20 2.19
CA GLU A 76 -4.70 -13.65 2.24
C GLU A 76 -5.08 -14.14 3.63
N ALA A 77 -4.23 -14.92 4.29
CA ALA A 77 -4.47 -15.40 5.65
C ALA A 77 -4.65 -14.23 6.63
N LEU A 78 -3.79 -13.18 6.51
CA LEU A 78 -3.88 -11.98 7.32
C LEU A 78 -5.20 -11.24 7.08
N LEU A 79 -5.56 -10.99 5.83
CA LEU A 79 -6.75 -10.19 5.48
C LEU A 79 -8.07 -10.96 5.71
N ARG A 80 -8.03 -12.30 5.76
CA ARG A 80 -9.18 -13.14 6.16
C ARG A 80 -9.34 -13.27 7.67
N SER A 81 -8.32 -12.86 8.44
CA SER A 81 -8.35 -13.04 9.89
C SER A 81 -9.47 -12.20 10.53
N PRO A 82 -10.08 -12.69 11.62
CA PRO A 82 -11.03 -11.89 12.40
C PRO A 82 -10.39 -10.61 12.95
N ASP A 83 -9.08 -10.62 13.14
CA ASP A 83 -8.31 -9.46 13.60
C ASP A 83 -8.36 -8.33 12.59
N PHE A 84 -8.14 -8.62 11.32
CA PHE A 84 -8.23 -7.61 10.26
C PHE A 84 -9.59 -6.90 10.26
N LYS A 85 -10.68 -7.66 10.44
CA LYS A 85 -12.03 -7.07 10.55
C LYS A 85 -12.15 -6.09 11.72
N ARG A 86 -11.50 -6.40 12.85
CA ARG A 86 -11.46 -5.49 14.01
C ARG A 86 -10.65 -4.22 13.71
N TRP A 87 -9.56 -4.35 12.96
CA TRP A 87 -8.70 -3.22 12.65
C TRP A 87 -9.42 -2.13 11.87
N TYR A 88 -10.03 -2.48 10.73
CA TYR A 88 -10.71 -1.50 9.90
C TYR A 88 -12.06 -1.04 10.46
N SER A 89 -12.71 -1.84 11.32
CA SER A 89 -13.96 -1.45 11.98
C SER A 89 -13.76 -0.63 13.27
N GLY A 90 -12.53 -0.61 13.81
CA GLY A 90 -12.22 0.04 15.09
C GLY A 90 -12.87 -0.60 16.31
N LYS A 91 -13.44 -1.81 16.17
CA LYS A 91 -14.06 -2.53 17.28
C LYS A 91 -13.03 -3.11 18.20
N VAL A 92 -13.12 -2.80 19.49
CA VAL A 92 -12.25 -3.35 20.54
C VAL A 92 -12.80 -4.71 20.96
N GLU A 93 -11.92 -5.68 21.20
CA GLU A 93 -12.35 -6.95 21.79
C GLU A 93 -12.95 -6.74 23.18
N PRO A 94 -14.09 -7.40 23.49
CA PRO A 94 -14.75 -7.25 24.79
C PRO A 94 -13.85 -7.55 26.00
N LYS A 95 -12.82 -8.41 25.83
CA LYS A 95 -11.86 -8.74 26.91
C LYS A 95 -10.94 -7.57 27.30
N TYR A 96 -10.76 -6.57 26.38
CA TYR A 96 -9.98 -5.35 26.64
C TYR A 96 -10.85 -4.17 27.05
N GLU A 97 -12.20 -4.34 27.04
CA GLU A 97 -13.11 -3.33 27.55
C GLU A 97 -13.23 -3.44 29.08
N TYR A 98 -12.82 -2.41 29.79
CA TYR A 98 -13.06 -2.36 31.24
C TYR A 98 -14.56 -2.39 31.52
N TYR A 99 -15.00 -3.37 32.30
CA TYR A 99 -16.40 -3.59 32.66
C TYR A 99 -17.11 -2.30 33.17
N PHE A 100 -16.40 -1.48 33.95
CA PHE A 100 -16.90 -0.23 34.50
C PHE A 100 -16.92 0.96 33.54
N LYS A 101 -16.34 0.83 32.35
CA LYS A 101 -16.31 1.87 31.30
C LYS A 101 -17.20 1.54 30.11
N LYS A 102 -18.00 0.48 30.17
CA LYS A 102 -19.02 0.22 29.14
C LYS A 102 -20.01 1.36 29.15
N ASN A 103 -20.03 2.14 28.07
CA ASN A 103 -21.12 3.07 27.84
C ASN A 103 -22.41 2.26 27.77
N ARG A 104 -23.33 2.50 28.68
CA ARG A 104 -24.69 1.92 28.57
C ARG A 104 -25.29 2.41 27.26
N PRO A 105 -26.01 1.55 26.52
CA PRO A 105 -26.77 2.02 25.38
C PRO A 105 -27.63 3.20 25.80
N SER A 106 -27.37 4.36 25.26
CA SER A 106 -28.12 5.58 25.50
C SER A 106 -28.83 5.96 24.20
N PRO A 107 -30.08 6.37 24.23
CA PRO A 107 -30.78 6.88 23.06
C PRO A 107 -30.31 8.28 22.64
N GLU A 108 -29.17 8.73 23.15
CA GLU A 108 -28.60 10.04 22.84
C GLU A 108 -28.11 10.10 21.38
N PHE A 109 -28.68 10.99 20.60
CA PHE A 109 -28.25 11.29 19.22
C PHE A 109 -26.97 12.11 19.18
N PHE A 110 -26.66 12.87 20.24
CA PHE A 110 -25.45 13.69 20.34
C PHE A 110 -24.85 13.57 21.74
N ASN A 111 -23.55 13.35 21.79
CA ASN A 111 -22.77 13.41 23.04
C ASN A 111 -21.71 14.48 22.90
N ILE A 112 -21.85 15.59 23.60
CA ILE A 112 -20.86 16.67 23.63
C ILE A 112 -19.91 16.41 24.80
N ARG A 113 -18.66 16.07 24.53
CA ARG A 113 -17.62 15.90 25.54
C ARG A 113 -16.89 17.22 25.74
N PHE A 114 -16.91 17.73 26.97
CA PHE A 114 -16.07 18.86 27.37
C PHE A 114 -14.79 18.29 28.00
N ALA A 115 -13.63 18.60 27.42
CA ALA A 115 -12.34 18.28 28.01
C ALA A 115 -11.81 19.54 28.73
N PHE A 116 -11.69 19.48 30.05
CA PHE A 116 -11.00 20.49 30.83
C PHE A 116 -9.51 20.11 30.86
N ARG A 117 -8.68 20.88 30.22
CA ARG A 117 -7.23 20.79 30.32
C ARG A 117 -6.72 22.14 30.81
N ASP A 118 -6.12 22.16 31.98
CA ASP A 118 -5.37 23.17 32.73
C ASP A 118 -5.39 24.67 32.37
N SER A 119 -6.22 25.13 31.51
CA SER A 119 -6.51 26.53 31.24
C SER A 119 -7.92 26.65 30.69
N LEU A 120 -8.64 27.66 31.15
CA LEU A 120 -10.04 28.01 30.91
C LEU A 120 -10.53 28.07 29.45
N HIS A 121 -9.96 27.29 28.53
CA HIS A 121 -10.39 27.20 27.16
C HIS A 121 -11.20 25.92 26.95
N ILE A 122 -12.51 26.05 27.09
CA ILE A 122 -13.47 25.02 26.65
C ILE A 122 -13.41 24.95 25.12
N LYS A 123 -12.78 23.90 24.57
CA LYS A 123 -12.91 23.58 23.14
C LYS A 123 -13.97 22.48 23.02
N PRO A 124 -15.21 22.81 22.64
CA PRO A 124 -16.22 21.80 22.38
C PRO A 124 -15.81 21.00 21.14
N GLN A 125 -15.51 19.72 21.31
CA GLN A 125 -15.32 18.83 20.18
C GLN A 125 -16.70 18.33 19.74
N ILE A 126 -17.35 19.10 18.86
CA ILE A 126 -18.74 18.86 18.45
C ILE A 126 -18.81 17.75 17.40
N LEU A 127 -17.75 17.56 16.59
CA LEU A 127 -17.70 16.54 15.56
C LEU A 127 -16.57 15.53 15.85
N PRO A 128 -16.81 14.23 15.64
CA PRO A 128 -15.74 13.25 15.70
C PRO A 128 -14.70 13.55 14.61
N THR A 129 -13.42 13.45 14.94
CA THR A 129 -12.32 13.68 14.00
C THR A 129 -12.11 12.50 13.04
N SER A 130 -12.70 11.35 13.34
CA SER A 130 -12.68 10.15 12.50
C SER A 130 -13.83 9.22 12.84
N MET A 131 -14.32 8.49 11.84
CA MET A 131 -15.38 7.50 11.99
C MET A 131 -14.89 6.22 12.67
N VAL A 132 -13.63 5.84 12.42
CA VAL A 132 -13.02 4.63 12.95
C VAL A 132 -12.10 4.97 14.11
N ASN A 133 -12.22 4.21 15.21
CA ASN A 133 -11.29 4.33 16.35
C ASN A 133 -9.91 3.81 15.92
N PRO A 134 -8.84 4.64 15.94
CA PRO A 134 -7.54 4.26 15.42
C PRO A 134 -6.72 3.35 16.34
N ILE A 135 -7.12 3.17 17.61
CA ILE A 135 -6.30 2.50 18.63
C ILE A 135 -5.92 1.08 18.20
N GLN A 136 -6.90 0.28 17.76
CA GLN A 136 -6.66 -1.11 17.36
C GLN A 136 -5.73 -1.17 16.15
N MET A 137 -5.98 -0.35 15.16
CA MET A 137 -5.16 -0.29 13.96
C MET A 137 -3.74 0.16 14.25
N ASN A 138 -3.56 1.19 15.09
CA ASN A 138 -2.21 1.66 15.47
C ASN A 138 -1.41 0.58 16.19
N LEU A 139 -2.02 -0.15 17.14
CA LEU A 139 -1.34 -1.25 17.84
C LEU A 139 -0.90 -2.35 16.88
N VAL A 140 -1.79 -2.74 15.99
CA VAL A 140 -1.49 -3.77 15.00
C VAL A 140 -0.40 -3.35 14.03
N PHE A 141 -0.42 -2.09 13.56
CA PHE A 141 0.63 -1.60 12.67
C PHE A 141 2.01 -1.62 13.34
N VAL A 142 2.07 -1.25 14.62
CA VAL A 142 3.32 -1.38 15.40
C VAL A 142 3.74 -2.85 15.46
N GLU A 143 2.86 -3.77 15.86
CA GLU A 143 3.18 -5.19 15.99
C GLU A 143 3.59 -5.83 14.64
N LEU A 144 2.84 -5.53 13.58
CA LEU A 144 3.05 -6.11 12.26
C LEU A 144 4.35 -5.65 11.60
N PHE A 145 4.68 -4.35 11.74
CA PHE A 145 5.77 -3.73 10.99
C PHE A 145 7.07 -3.54 11.79
N ALA A 146 7.03 -3.59 13.14
CA ALA A 146 8.18 -3.30 13.98
C ALA A 146 9.41 -4.14 13.65
N ARG A 147 9.24 -5.45 13.45
CA ARG A 147 10.35 -6.36 13.13
C ARG A 147 10.99 -6.04 11.79
N ALA A 148 10.21 -5.69 10.78
CA ALA A 148 10.71 -5.29 9.47
C ALA A 148 11.40 -3.92 9.52
N THR A 149 10.83 -2.96 10.27
CA THR A 149 11.45 -1.64 10.53
C THR A 149 12.83 -1.81 11.17
N ALA A 150 12.92 -2.64 12.21
CA ALA A 150 14.18 -2.90 12.91
C ALA A 150 15.21 -3.60 11.98
N ALA A 151 14.79 -4.61 11.21
CA ALA A 151 15.66 -5.34 10.29
C ALA A 151 16.24 -4.46 9.18
N CYS A 152 15.44 -3.55 8.64
CA CYS A 152 15.92 -2.61 7.60
C CYS A 152 16.61 -1.37 8.18
N GLY A 153 16.63 -1.20 9.50
CA GLY A 153 17.18 -0.01 10.16
C GLY A 153 16.49 1.28 9.73
N GLY A 154 15.19 1.20 9.49
CA GLY A 154 14.38 2.31 8.99
C GLY A 154 14.67 2.73 7.54
N ASN A 155 15.44 1.97 6.77
CA ASN A 155 15.72 2.26 5.36
C ASN A 155 14.96 1.26 4.47
N PHE A 156 13.90 1.70 3.81
CA PHE A 156 13.02 0.82 3.03
C PHE A 156 13.69 0.23 1.77
N ASN A 157 14.89 0.69 1.40
CA ASN A 157 15.70 0.02 0.36
C ASN A 157 16.29 -1.32 0.84
N LYS A 158 16.32 -1.58 2.15
CA LYS A 158 16.85 -2.81 2.74
C LYS A 158 15.77 -3.83 3.09
N LEU A 159 14.52 -3.57 2.75
CA LEU A 159 13.44 -4.56 2.84
C LEU A 159 13.69 -5.71 1.85
N PHE A 160 12.94 -6.78 1.95
CA PHE A 160 12.99 -7.90 1.00
C PHE A 160 12.84 -7.44 -0.45
N VAL A 161 11.95 -6.48 -0.68
CA VAL A 161 11.87 -5.69 -1.92
C VAL A 161 11.91 -4.21 -1.54
N PRO A 162 12.79 -3.37 -2.13
CA PRO A 162 12.80 -1.94 -1.93
C PRO A 162 11.43 -1.31 -2.18
N PHE A 163 11.00 -0.44 -1.27
CA PHE A 163 9.63 0.02 -1.18
C PHE A 163 9.52 1.54 -1.01
N ARG A 164 8.48 2.12 -1.62
CA ARG A 164 8.01 3.48 -1.33
C ARG A 164 6.51 3.47 -1.11
N CYS A 165 6.05 4.24 -0.15
CA CYS A 165 4.64 4.55 -0.03
C CYS A 165 4.40 6.06 -0.02
N ILE A 166 3.20 6.44 -0.43
CA ILE A 166 2.82 7.83 -0.59
C ILE A 166 1.81 8.21 0.46
N ALA A 167 2.09 9.29 1.18
CA ALA A 167 1.12 10.01 1.99
C ALA A 167 0.88 11.40 1.39
N SER A 168 0.06 12.21 2.03
CA SER A 168 -0.26 13.56 1.59
C SER A 168 0.00 14.58 2.69
N ASP A 169 0.79 15.59 2.37
CA ASP A 169 0.93 16.82 3.14
C ASP A 169 -0.15 17.81 2.68
N VAL A 170 -1.26 17.84 3.41
CA VAL A 170 -2.42 18.67 3.04
C VAL A 170 -2.15 20.16 3.26
N TYR A 171 -1.27 20.50 4.20
CA TYR A 171 -0.90 21.88 4.46
C TYR A 171 -0.12 22.49 3.29
N ASN A 172 0.92 21.77 2.81
CA ASN A 172 1.73 22.22 1.68
C ASN A 172 1.17 21.77 0.31
N LYS A 173 0.05 21.03 0.29
CA LYS A 173 -0.65 20.54 -0.91
C LYS A 173 0.26 19.74 -1.87
N LYS A 174 1.01 18.80 -1.32
CA LYS A 174 1.95 17.95 -2.09
C LYS A 174 1.95 16.51 -1.62
N PRO A 175 2.33 15.56 -2.48
CA PRO A 175 2.60 14.20 -2.06
C PRO A 175 3.81 14.17 -1.13
N LEU A 176 3.78 13.22 -0.17
CA LEU A 176 4.85 12.92 0.75
C LEU A 176 5.36 11.51 0.45
N VAL A 177 6.55 11.42 -0.15
CA VAL A 177 7.19 10.14 -0.48
C VAL A 177 7.91 9.61 0.73
N LEU A 178 7.49 8.45 1.24
CA LEU A 178 8.03 7.82 2.42
C LEU A 178 8.94 6.64 2.01
N SER A 179 10.23 6.78 2.34
CA SER A 179 11.31 5.84 1.96
C SER A 179 12.14 5.38 3.15
N LYS A 180 11.88 5.96 4.32
CA LYS A 180 12.62 5.72 5.57
C LYS A 180 11.76 6.02 6.80
N GLY A 181 12.25 5.63 7.98
CA GLY A 181 11.58 5.81 9.26
C GLY A 181 10.88 4.54 9.72
N ASP A 182 9.81 4.68 10.49
CA ASP A 182 8.98 3.55 10.88
C ASP A 182 8.07 3.15 9.72
N LEU A 183 8.12 1.86 9.34
CA LEU A 183 7.34 1.35 8.21
C LEU A 183 5.84 1.32 8.52
N GLY A 184 5.49 1.01 9.76
CA GLY A 184 4.10 1.01 10.22
C GLY A 184 3.47 2.39 10.16
N ASP A 185 4.19 3.41 10.65
CA ASP A 185 3.74 4.79 10.58
C ASP A 185 3.63 5.27 9.12
N ALA A 186 4.60 4.93 8.28
CA ALA A 186 4.57 5.30 6.87
C ALA A 186 3.34 4.72 6.14
N VAL A 187 3.06 3.42 6.33
CA VAL A 187 1.90 2.75 5.72
C VAL A 187 0.60 3.26 6.34
N ARG A 188 0.60 3.51 7.66
CA ARG A 188 -0.54 4.08 8.38
C ARG A 188 -0.89 5.50 7.90
N ALA A 189 0.13 6.33 7.61
CA ALA A 189 -0.06 7.65 7.00
C ALA A 189 -0.71 7.52 5.62
N SER A 190 -0.16 6.63 4.77
CA SER A 190 -0.61 6.40 3.41
C SER A 190 -2.09 6.01 3.29
N MET A 191 -2.67 5.40 4.33
CA MET A 191 -4.08 4.96 4.36
C MET A 191 -5.00 5.87 5.20
N SER A 192 -4.51 7.00 5.70
CA SER A 192 -5.28 7.90 6.57
C SER A 192 -6.29 8.73 5.77
N PHE A 193 -7.30 8.08 5.20
CA PHE A 193 -8.34 8.78 4.43
C PHE A 193 -9.12 9.74 5.35
N PRO A 194 -9.27 11.02 4.98
CA PRO A 194 -9.93 12.03 5.79
C PRO A 194 -11.34 11.58 6.23
N PHE A 195 -11.70 11.91 7.47
CA PHE A 195 -12.94 11.55 8.17
C PHE A 195 -13.09 10.05 8.48
N VAL A 196 -12.54 9.13 7.69
CA VAL A 196 -12.60 7.69 7.99
C VAL A 196 -11.56 7.34 9.06
N PHE A 197 -10.30 7.70 8.83
CA PHE A 197 -9.20 7.43 9.74
C PHE A 197 -8.54 8.73 10.23
N LYS A 198 -8.13 8.72 11.50
CA LYS A 198 -7.38 9.84 12.06
C LYS A 198 -6.01 9.94 11.38
N PRO A 199 -5.59 11.13 10.91
CA PRO A 199 -4.24 11.34 10.38
C PRO A 199 -3.18 11.12 11.45
N ILE A 200 -1.94 10.89 11.01
CA ILE A 200 -0.79 10.78 11.92
C ILE A 200 0.25 11.83 11.56
N GLU A 201 1.13 12.11 12.51
CA GLU A 201 2.23 13.05 12.33
C GLU A 201 3.50 12.29 11.90
N ILE A 202 4.09 12.69 10.79
CA ILE A 202 5.38 12.21 10.28
C ILE A 202 6.31 13.42 10.15
N ASP A 203 7.42 13.42 10.86
CA ASP A 203 8.41 14.51 10.82
C ASP A 203 7.75 15.90 10.98
N SER A 204 6.88 16.07 11.98
CA SER A 204 6.11 17.30 12.25
C SER A 204 5.13 17.70 11.14
N THR A 205 4.84 16.81 10.19
CA THR A 205 3.83 16.99 9.13
C THR A 205 2.62 16.11 9.42
N LEU A 206 1.43 16.70 9.46
CA LEU A 206 0.20 15.94 9.58
C LEU A 206 -0.12 15.26 8.26
N ALA A 207 0.12 13.95 8.22
CA ALA A 207 0.03 13.14 7.01
C ALA A 207 -1.35 12.47 6.85
N TYR A 208 -1.87 12.55 5.65
CA TYR A 208 -3.13 11.95 5.22
C TYR A 208 -2.91 10.92 4.10
N ASP A 209 -3.98 10.25 3.67
CA ASP A 209 -3.96 9.27 2.58
C ASP A 209 -3.30 9.86 1.32
N GLY A 210 -2.37 9.10 0.77
CA GLY A 210 -1.62 9.52 -0.42
C GLY A 210 -2.48 9.69 -1.66
N GLY A 211 -3.64 9.06 -1.71
CA GLY A 211 -4.61 9.17 -2.79
C GLY A 211 -5.12 10.58 -3.04
N ILE A 212 -4.95 11.49 -2.07
CA ILE A 212 -5.32 12.90 -2.24
C ILE A 212 -4.52 13.55 -3.37
N TYR A 213 -3.20 13.30 -3.46
CA TYR A 213 -2.31 13.96 -4.42
C TYR A 213 -1.63 13.02 -5.40
N ASN A 214 -1.39 11.75 -5.04
CA ASN A 214 -0.76 10.77 -5.92
C ASN A 214 -1.26 9.35 -5.62
N ASN A 215 -2.36 8.98 -6.25
CA ASN A 215 -2.97 7.67 -6.03
C ASN A 215 -2.34 6.53 -6.82
N PHE A 216 -1.43 6.83 -7.76
CA PHE A 216 -0.74 5.84 -8.60
C PHE A 216 0.70 6.28 -8.89
N PRO A 217 1.64 6.01 -7.96
CA PRO A 217 2.95 6.64 -7.91
C PRO A 217 3.96 6.08 -8.92
N THR A 218 3.66 6.20 -10.20
CA THR A 218 4.55 5.84 -11.31
C THR A 218 5.72 6.80 -11.47
N ASP A 219 5.51 8.07 -11.17
CA ASP A 219 6.53 9.11 -11.09
C ASP A 219 7.61 8.73 -10.06
N VAL A 220 7.19 8.39 -8.84
CA VAL A 220 8.09 7.94 -7.76
C VAL A 220 8.83 6.66 -8.14
N MET A 221 8.16 5.69 -8.78
CA MET A 221 8.81 4.48 -9.29
C MET A 221 9.92 4.81 -10.27
N ARG A 222 9.68 5.74 -11.17
CA ARG A 222 10.64 6.15 -12.20
C ARG A 222 11.82 6.94 -11.62
N GLU A 223 11.53 7.87 -10.72
CA GLU A 223 12.52 8.80 -10.17
C GLU A 223 13.44 8.14 -9.13
N ASP A 224 12.88 7.27 -8.27
CA ASP A 224 13.64 6.65 -7.17
C ASP A 224 14.34 5.35 -7.56
N PHE A 225 13.76 4.58 -8.48
CA PHE A 225 14.22 3.22 -8.76
C PHE A 225 14.72 3.00 -10.20
N HIS A 226 14.31 3.84 -11.14
CA HIS A 226 14.69 3.74 -12.56
C HIS A 226 14.57 2.30 -13.12
N PRO A 227 13.39 1.64 -13.01
CA PRO A 227 13.20 0.28 -13.53
C PRO A 227 13.19 0.28 -15.06
N ASP A 228 13.56 -0.87 -15.65
CA ASP A 228 13.50 -1.07 -17.10
C ASP A 228 12.05 -1.29 -17.59
N VAL A 229 11.21 -1.91 -16.74
CA VAL A 229 9.78 -2.15 -17.02
C VAL A 229 8.95 -1.87 -15.77
N ILE A 230 7.82 -1.22 -15.95
CA ILE A 230 6.83 -0.98 -14.90
C ILE A 230 5.58 -1.83 -15.18
N ILE A 231 5.13 -2.56 -14.16
CA ILE A 231 3.82 -3.21 -14.14
C ILE A 231 2.94 -2.40 -13.20
N GLY A 232 1.88 -1.81 -13.72
CA GLY A 232 0.94 -1.00 -12.96
C GLY A 232 -0.37 -1.73 -12.69
N SER A 233 -0.88 -1.61 -11.48
CA SER A 233 -2.19 -2.08 -11.08
C SER A 233 -3.07 -0.94 -10.59
N VAL A 234 -4.13 -0.65 -11.32
CA VAL A 234 -5.06 0.45 -11.06
C VAL A 234 -6.42 -0.13 -10.70
N VAL A 235 -6.79 -0.03 -9.43
CA VAL A 235 -8.08 -0.50 -8.88
C VAL A 235 -9.02 0.65 -8.51
N ALA A 236 -8.58 1.89 -8.72
CA ALA A 236 -9.35 3.11 -8.51
C ALA A 236 -9.55 3.85 -9.83
N ALA A 237 -10.45 4.82 -9.80
CA ALA A 237 -10.65 5.78 -10.87
C ALA A 237 -10.65 7.19 -10.27
N ASN A 238 -10.47 8.19 -11.10
CA ASN A 238 -10.70 9.56 -10.66
C ASN A 238 -12.16 9.74 -10.25
N PRO A 239 -12.45 10.54 -9.22
CA PRO A 239 -13.81 10.78 -8.79
C PRO A 239 -14.70 11.22 -9.97
N GLY A 240 -15.84 10.55 -10.09
CA GLY A 240 -16.89 10.93 -11.03
C GLY A 240 -17.64 12.18 -10.56
N LYS A 241 -18.76 12.50 -11.20
CA LYS A 241 -19.65 13.58 -10.71
C LYS A 241 -20.13 13.25 -9.28
N PRO A 242 -20.07 14.22 -8.34
CA PRO A 242 -20.56 13.98 -6.99
C PRO A 242 -22.04 13.65 -6.99
N LYS A 243 -22.43 12.69 -6.14
CA LYS A 243 -23.84 12.28 -5.97
C LYS A 243 -24.43 13.03 -4.81
N GLU A 244 -25.66 13.54 -4.97
CA GLU A 244 -26.35 14.39 -3.99
C GLU A 244 -26.48 13.71 -2.61
N ASN A 245 -26.79 12.41 -2.57
CA ASN A 245 -27.03 11.64 -1.35
C ASN A 245 -25.83 10.78 -0.91
N ASP A 246 -24.63 11.04 -1.43
CA ASP A 246 -23.43 10.29 -1.13
C ASP A 246 -22.31 11.23 -0.65
N LEU A 247 -22.25 11.42 0.67
CA LEU A 247 -21.28 12.30 1.32
C LEU A 247 -19.84 11.92 0.96
N MET A 248 -19.52 10.62 0.84
CA MET A 248 -18.18 10.15 0.49
C MET A 248 -17.80 10.60 -0.91
N SER A 249 -18.70 10.42 -1.88
CA SER A 249 -18.51 10.90 -3.25
C SER A 249 -18.30 12.43 -3.33
N GLN A 250 -18.99 13.19 -2.49
CA GLN A 250 -18.81 14.65 -2.42
C GLN A 250 -17.46 15.01 -1.83
N LEU A 251 -17.05 14.35 -0.74
CA LEU A 251 -15.74 14.57 -0.10
C LEU A 251 -14.59 14.19 -1.03
N GLU A 252 -14.67 13.05 -1.71
CA GLU A 252 -13.67 12.64 -2.70
C GLU A 252 -13.49 13.72 -3.77
N ASN A 253 -14.58 14.26 -4.31
CA ASN A 253 -14.53 15.34 -5.31
C ASN A 253 -13.94 16.64 -4.78
N MET A 254 -14.10 16.93 -3.48
CA MET A 254 -13.55 18.15 -2.87
C MET A 254 -12.08 18.05 -2.52
N ILE A 255 -11.60 16.85 -2.20
CA ILE A 255 -10.28 16.64 -1.58
C ILE A 255 -9.29 16.03 -2.57
N MET A 256 -9.71 15.02 -3.34
CA MET A 256 -8.80 14.26 -4.21
C MET A 256 -8.48 15.02 -5.50
N GLN A 257 -7.19 15.09 -5.81
CA GLN A 257 -6.75 15.58 -7.13
C GLN A 257 -6.87 14.48 -8.18
N LYS A 258 -6.96 14.89 -9.44
CA LYS A 258 -6.93 13.94 -10.55
C LYS A 258 -5.56 13.27 -10.63
N THR A 259 -5.57 11.94 -10.61
CA THR A 259 -4.38 11.12 -10.80
C THR A 259 -4.25 10.71 -12.26
N ASP A 260 -3.03 10.76 -12.80
CA ASP A 260 -2.69 10.12 -14.06
C ASP A 260 -2.44 8.61 -13.81
N TYR A 261 -3.35 7.78 -14.29
CA TYR A 261 -3.27 6.33 -14.16
C TYR A 261 -2.59 5.68 -15.38
N SER A 262 -1.90 6.42 -16.20
CA SER A 262 -1.20 5.89 -17.37
C SER A 262 0.26 5.53 -17.08
N ILE A 263 0.78 4.60 -17.87
CA ILE A 263 2.22 4.35 -18.00
C ILE A 263 2.49 4.41 -19.51
N PRO A 264 3.51 5.18 -19.96
CA PRO A 264 3.90 5.17 -21.36
C PRO A 264 4.18 3.75 -21.86
N ASP A 265 3.68 3.39 -23.03
CA ASP A 265 3.87 2.05 -23.60
C ASP A 265 5.32 1.60 -23.68
N SER A 266 6.25 2.53 -23.85
CA SER A 266 7.69 2.23 -23.86
C SER A 266 8.23 1.80 -22.50
N LEU A 267 7.54 2.12 -21.40
CA LEU A 267 8.00 1.89 -20.03
C LEU A 267 7.29 0.73 -19.32
N GLY A 268 6.12 0.32 -19.80
CA GLY A 268 5.44 -0.73 -19.05
C GLY A 268 4.03 -1.08 -19.51
N ILE A 269 3.30 -1.72 -18.61
CA ILE A 269 1.94 -2.22 -18.80
C ILE A 269 1.07 -1.77 -17.63
N VAL A 270 -0.13 -1.32 -17.91
CA VAL A 270 -1.14 -0.99 -16.90
C VAL A 270 -2.29 -2.00 -16.95
N MET A 271 -2.63 -2.55 -15.82
CA MET A 271 -3.85 -3.33 -15.61
C MET A 271 -4.87 -2.45 -14.88
N THR A 272 -5.91 -2.05 -15.59
CA THR A 272 -6.99 -1.24 -15.02
C THR A 272 -8.21 -2.11 -14.74
N PHE A 273 -8.76 -1.97 -13.55
CA PHE A 273 -9.94 -2.66 -13.06
C PHE A 273 -11.05 -1.64 -12.80
N LYS A 274 -12.26 -2.00 -13.18
CA LYS A 274 -13.45 -1.18 -12.91
C LYS A 274 -14.38 -1.95 -11.98
N TYR A 275 -14.79 -1.31 -10.92
CA TYR A 275 -15.69 -1.87 -9.91
C TYR A 275 -16.82 -0.88 -9.68
N ASP A 276 -18.02 -1.22 -10.09
CA ASP A 276 -19.19 -0.35 -9.96
C ASP A 276 -19.93 -0.58 -8.63
N ASP A 277 -19.71 -1.74 -8.00
CA ASP A 277 -20.45 -2.26 -6.85
C ASP A 277 -19.59 -2.59 -5.62
N VAL A 278 -18.33 -2.13 -5.57
CA VAL A 278 -17.41 -2.34 -4.45
C VAL A 278 -17.17 -1.02 -3.72
N ASN A 279 -17.58 -0.96 -2.45
CA ASN A 279 -17.34 0.19 -1.58
C ASN A 279 -15.94 0.16 -0.95
N LEU A 280 -15.55 1.29 -0.35
CA LEU A 280 -14.23 1.48 0.25
C LEU A 280 -13.87 0.42 1.31
N LEU A 281 -14.86 -0.06 2.08
CA LEU A 281 -14.69 -0.97 3.22
C LEU A 281 -15.30 -2.37 3.00
N ASP A 282 -15.58 -2.77 1.78
CA ASP A 282 -16.17 -4.08 1.43
C ASP A 282 -15.12 -5.22 1.46
N PHE A 283 -14.42 -5.33 2.57
CA PHE A 283 -13.34 -6.31 2.74
C PHE A 283 -13.82 -7.76 2.81
N ASP A 284 -15.10 -8.01 2.95
CA ASP A 284 -15.66 -9.38 2.95
C ASP A 284 -15.61 -10.03 1.54
N ARG A 285 -15.35 -9.24 0.46
CA ARG A 285 -15.24 -9.72 -0.94
C ARG A 285 -13.82 -10.11 -1.36
N LEU A 286 -12.92 -10.40 -0.41
CA LEU A 286 -11.51 -10.66 -0.68
C LEU A 286 -11.29 -11.74 -1.76
N GLN A 287 -11.99 -12.88 -1.68
CA GLN A 287 -11.78 -13.97 -2.64
C GLN A 287 -12.11 -13.54 -4.07
N GLU A 288 -13.23 -12.89 -4.24
CA GLU A 288 -13.69 -12.41 -5.54
C GLU A 288 -12.69 -11.41 -6.15
N LEU A 289 -12.28 -10.41 -5.36
CA LEU A 289 -11.33 -9.38 -5.81
C LEU A 289 -9.94 -9.98 -6.13
N HIS A 290 -9.48 -10.93 -5.30
CA HIS A 290 -8.27 -11.69 -5.59
C HIS A 290 -8.36 -12.41 -6.94
N ASP A 291 -9.45 -13.16 -7.17
CA ASP A 291 -9.61 -13.97 -8.37
C ASP A 291 -9.73 -13.10 -9.64
N ILE A 292 -10.37 -11.93 -9.53
CA ILE A 292 -10.41 -10.93 -10.62
C ILE A 292 -8.98 -10.49 -10.97
N GLY A 293 -8.15 -10.15 -9.97
CA GLY A 293 -6.76 -9.74 -10.18
C GLY A 293 -5.92 -10.84 -10.78
N TYR A 294 -6.03 -12.04 -10.24
CA TYR A 294 -5.32 -13.22 -10.71
C TYR A 294 -5.64 -13.55 -12.17
N ASN A 295 -6.91 -13.72 -12.49
CA ASN A 295 -7.35 -14.10 -13.84
C ASN A 295 -7.03 -13.02 -14.88
N ARG A 296 -7.21 -11.72 -14.53
CA ARG A 296 -6.85 -10.62 -15.41
C ARG A 296 -5.35 -10.62 -15.72
N THR A 297 -4.51 -10.87 -14.73
CA THR A 297 -3.05 -10.94 -14.90
C THR A 297 -2.66 -12.13 -15.79
N LEU A 298 -3.29 -13.29 -15.61
CA LEU A 298 -3.06 -14.45 -16.48
C LEU A 298 -3.42 -14.14 -17.93
N ASN A 299 -4.55 -13.48 -18.17
CA ASN A 299 -4.99 -13.08 -19.51
C ASN A 299 -4.04 -12.08 -20.18
N MET A 300 -3.27 -11.33 -19.40
CA MET A 300 -2.26 -10.38 -19.89
C MET A 300 -0.84 -10.94 -19.87
N MET A 301 -0.66 -12.21 -19.45
CA MET A 301 0.66 -12.78 -19.18
C MET A 301 1.57 -12.80 -20.41
N ASP A 302 1.05 -13.05 -21.61
CA ASP A 302 1.84 -13.01 -22.84
C ASP A 302 2.36 -11.59 -23.11
N SER A 303 1.52 -10.58 -22.91
CA SER A 303 1.93 -9.17 -23.03
C SER A 303 2.97 -8.79 -21.96
N ILE A 304 2.83 -9.30 -20.75
CA ILE A 304 3.81 -9.08 -19.68
C ILE A 304 5.14 -9.77 -20.06
N LYS A 305 5.07 -11.03 -20.49
CA LYS A 305 6.26 -11.82 -20.87
C LYS A 305 6.99 -11.27 -22.12
N SER A 306 6.29 -10.58 -23.01
CA SER A 306 6.91 -9.93 -24.17
C SER A 306 7.76 -8.70 -23.79
N ARG A 307 7.50 -8.09 -22.65
CA ARG A 307 8.23 -6.91 -22.15
C ARG A 307 9.22 -7.26 -21.06
N VAL A 308 8.85 -8.17 -20.17
CA VAL A 308 9.72 -8.67 -19.11
C VAL A 308 10.41 -9.93 -19.60
N HIS A 309 11.69 -9.81 -19.96
CA HIS A 309 12.45 -10.95 -20.49
C HIS A 309 13.14 -11.77 -19.40
N ARG A 310 13.46 -11.15 -18.26
CA ARG A 310 14.02 -11.83 -17.10
C ARG A 310 12.97 -12.71 -16.41
N ARG A 311 13.42 -13.88 -15.94
CA ARG A 311 12.61 -14.81 -15.15
C ARG A 311 13.29 -15.11 -13.83
N VAL A 312 12.50 -15.21 -12.78
CA VAL A 312 12.97 -15.60 -11.44
C VAL A 312 12.07 -16.75 -10.96
N ASN A 313 12.70 -17.91 -10.75
CA ASN A 313 11.96 -19.09 -10.29
C ASN A 313 11.28 -18.81 -8.95
N ALA A 314 10.00 -19.19 -8.84
CA ALA A 314 9.18 -18.98 -7.64
C ALA A 314 9.80 -19.64 -6.39
N ASP A 315 10.46 -20.79 -6.52
CA ASP A 315 11.16 -21.45 -5.40
C ASP A 315 12.34 -20.60 -4.90
N ASN A 316 13.06 -19.93 -5.79
CA ASN A 316 14.12 -19.02 -5.42
C ASN A 316 13.58 -17.78 -4.67
N VAL A 317 12.44 -17.25 -5.11
CA VAL A 317 11.75 -16.16 -4.39
C VAL A 317 11.34 -16.64 -2.99
N ARG A 318 10.75 -17.83 -2.89
CA ARG A 318 10.35 -18.45 -1.63
C ARG A 318 11.54 -18.65 -0.68
N LEU A 319 12.66 -19.16 -1.19
CA LEU A 319 13.87 -19.34 -0.38
C LEU A 319 14.43 -18.01 0.14
N ARG A 320 14.59 -17.02 -0.74
CA ARG A 320 15.04 -15.69 -0.37
C ARG A 320 14.12 -15.05 0.69
N ARG A 321 12.81 -15.23 0.56
CA ARG A 321 11.78 -14.78 1.52
C ARG A 321 11.97 -15.43 2.88
N LEU A 322 12.18 -16.74 2.91
CA LEU A 322 12.45 -17.49 4.15
C LEU A 322 13.72 -16.99 4.83
N VAL A 323 14.82 -16.81 4.08
CA VAL A 323 16.07 -16.27 4.61
C VAL A 323 15.88 -14.85 5.15
N PHE A 324 15.17 -13.99 4.44
CA PHE A 324 14.89 -12.63 4.92
C PHE A 324 14.10 -12.66 6.24
N ARG A 325 13.02 -13.47 6.29
CA ARG A 325 12.16 -13.58 7.48
C ARG A 325 12.86 -14.22 8.68
N SER A 326 13.78 -15.16 8.45
CA SER A 326 14.55 -15.77 9.54
C SER A 326 15.57 -14.81 10.17
N ASN A 327 15.96 -13.76 9.44
CA ASN A 327 16.86 -12.73 9.93
C ASN A 327 16.13 -11.55 10.58
N LEU A 328 14.80 -11.56 10.64
CA LEU A 328 14.05 -10.53 11.37
C LEU A 328 14.31 -10.66 12.88
N PRO A 329 14.54 -9.56 13.60
CA PRO A 329 14.73 -9.58 15.05
C PRO A 329 13.48 -10.16 15.74
N GLN A 330 13.72 -10.82 16.90
CA GLN A 330 12.64 -11.43 17.71
C GLN A 330 11.80 -10.38 18.42
#